data_a363791a76097227026a6ab8a9c335d3
#
_entry.id   a363791a76097227026a6ab8a9c335d3
#
_cell.length_a   1.000
_cell.length_b   1.000
_cell.length_c   1.000
_cell.angle_alpha   90.00
_cell.angle_beta   90.00
_cell.angle_gamma   90.00
#
_symmetry.space_group_name_H-M   'P 1'
#
loop_
_entity.id
_entity.type
_entity.pdbx_description
1 polymer ?
#
loop_
_entity_poly.entity_id
_entity_poly.type
_entity_poly.pdbx_seq_one_letter_code
_entity_poly.pdbx_strand_id
1 'polypeptide(L)'
;VDTSAFASQVENDKAFARWVERNTHPHRVASYAAVTLSLKQHGAAPGDISAEQMELVADLADQYSFGELRVSHEQNIILADVRKSDLHAVWQAAKGAGLATPNIGLLTAIICCPGGDFCDLANAKSIPIANAIQALFDNLDYLFDIGEIDLNISGCMNACGHHHVGHIGVLGVDKNEAEFYQVTLGGRQGYDAKLGKVIG
;
A
#
# COMPACT_ATOMS: atom_id res chain seq x y z
N VAL A 1 16.83 16.54 19.52
CA VAL A 1 17.44 15.53 18.64
C VAL A 1 17.85 16.27 17.37
N ASP A 2 19.13 16.15 17.00
CA ASP A 2 19.66 16.75 15.78
C ASP A 2 19.06 16.04 14.54
N THR A 3 18.34 16.76 13.73
CA THR A 3 17.73 16.28 12.48
C THR A 3 18.45 16.80 11.23
N SER A 4 19.61 17.41 11.38
CA SER A 4 20.36 18.00 10.26
C SER A 4 20.82 16.94 9.24
N ALA A 5 21.26 15.77 9.72
CA ALA A 5 21.64 14.65 8.88
C ALA A 5 20.45 14.13 8.07
N PHE A 6 19.27 14.00 8.67
CA PHE A 6 18.03 13.59 7.98
C PHE A 6 17.65 14.61 6.89
N ALA A 7 17.66 15.90 7.21
CA ALA A 7 17.35 16.95 6.22
C ALA A 7 18.31 16.90 5.01
N SER A 8 19.61 16.75 5.28
CA SER A 8 20.62 16.61 4.22
C SER A 8 20.42 15.35 3.37
N GLN A 9 20.04 14.22 3.98
CA GLN A 9 19.75 12.98 3.24
C GLN A 9 18.54 13.13 2.32
N VAL A 10 17.46 13.77 2.80
CA VAL A 10 16.27 14.05 1.98
C VAL A 10 16.60 14.98 0.82
N GLU A 11 17.43 16.00 1.03
CA GLU A 11 17.83 16.94 -0.02
C GLU A 11 18.71 16.30 -1.11
N ASN A 12 19.58 15.39 -0.73
CA ASN A 12 20.58 14.81 -1.64
C ASN A 12 20.18 13.48 -2.30
N ASP A 13 19.11 12.81 -1.82
CA ASP A 13 18.62 11.54 -2.39
C ASP A 13 17.14 11.65 -2.78
N LYS A 14 16.86 11.83 -4.08
CA LYS A 14 15.50 11.94 -4.62
C LYS A 14 14.66 10.71 -4.34
N ALA A 15 15.24 9.50 -4.34
CA ALA A 15 14.50 8.27 -4.10
C ALA A 15 14.11 8.16 -2.62
N PHE A 16 15.01 8.52 -1.72
CA PHE A 16 14.73 8.61 -0.29
C PHE A 16 13.68 9.70 0.01
N ALA A 17 13.80 10.88 -0.61
CA ALA A 17 12.84 11.97 -0.45
C ALA A 17 11.41 11.54 -0.82
N ARG A 18 11.24 10.86 -1.96
CA ARG A 18 9.94 10.32 -2.40
C ARG A 18 9.39 9.29 -1.43
N TRP A 19 10.25 8.42 -0.92
CA TRP A 19 9.83 7.44 0.09
C TRP A 19 9.43 8.12 1.40
N VAL A 20 10.17 9.10 1.87
CA VAL A 20 9.79 9.90 3.04
C VAL A 20 8.45 10.56 2.84
N GLU A 21 8.22 11.18 1.67
CA GLU A 21 6.95 11.85 1.34
C GLU A 21 5.76 10.91 1.40
N ARG A 22 5.88 9.68 0.88
CA ARG A 22 4.74 8.77 0.74
C ARG A 22 4.61 7.76 1.89
N ASN A 23 5.72 7.28 2.41
CA ASN A 23 5.73 6.17 3.34
C ASN A 23 5.91 6.59 4.80
N THR A 24 6.07 7.89 5.09
CA THR A 24 6.15 8.37 6.47
C THR A 24 4.97 9.26 6.84
N HIS A 25 4.54 9.16 8.09
CA HIS A 25 3.42 9.93 8.61
C HIS A 25 3.85 10.73 9.84
N PRO A 26 3.22 11.89 10.09
CA PRO A 26 3.48 12.68 11.26
C PRO A 26 3.31 11.88 12.55
N HIS A 27 4.26 12.03 13.45
CA HIS A 27 4.23 11.43 14.77
C HIS A 27 3.94 12.51 15.83
N ARG A 28 3.33 12.11 16.96
CA ARG A 28 3.05 13.01 18.08
C ARG A 28 4.32 13.68 18.64
N VAL A 29 5.44 12.95 18.62
CA VAL A 29 6.77 13.49 18.98
C VAL A 29 7.48 13.90 17.69
N ALA A 30 7.83 15.17 17.56
CA ALA A 30 8.35 15.77 16.32
C ALA A 30 9.65 15.13 15.77
N SER A 31 10.45 14.48 16.64
CA SER A 31 11.68 13.77 16.25
C SER A 31 11.45 12.33 15.76
N TYR A 32 10.20 11.86 15.76
CA TYR A 32 9.77 10.55 15.26
C TYR A 32 8.89 10.67 14.05
N ALA A 33 8.70 9.55 13.35
CA ALA A 33 7.72 9.36 12.30
C ALA A 33 7.14 7.94 12.41
N ALA A 34 5.88 7.75 12.01
CA ALA A 34 5.38 6.42 11.70
C ALA A 34 5.76 6.08 10.25
N VAL A 35 6.21 4.86 10.02
CA VAL A 35 6.68 4.39 8.70
C VAL A 35 5.78 3.28 8.20
N THR A 36 5.22 3.45 7.00
CA THR A 36 4.48 2.40 6.31
C THR A 36 5.41 1.64 5.36
N LEU A 37 5.61 0.36 5.63
CA LEU A 37 6.28 -0.57 4.72
C LEU A 37 5.26 -1.07 3.70
N SER A 38 5.49 -0.78 2.42
CA SER A 38 4.56 -1.12 1.36
C SER A 38 4.66 -2.60 0.99
N LEU A 39 3.56 -3.34 1.14
CA LEU A 39 3.40 -4.72 0.66
C LEU A 39 2.77 -4.74 -0.75
N LYS A 40 3.14 -3.77 -1.59
CA LYS A 40 2.62 -3.57 -2.95
C LYS A 40 3.75 -3.60 -3.97
N GLN A 41 4.65 -4.57 -3.80
CA GLN A 41 5.74 -4.79 -4.74
C GLN A 41 5.18 -5.22 -6.10
N HIS A 42 5.73 -4.66 -7.18
CA HIS A 42 5.36 -5.03 -8.54
C HIS A 42 5.54 -6.54 -8.78
N GLY A 43 4.53 -7.19 -9.34
CA GLY A 43 4.52 -8.63 -9.65
C GLY A 43 4.23 -9.56 -8.46
N ALA A 44 4.06 -9.02 -7.25
CA ALA A 44 3.58 -9.77 -6.09
C ALA A 44 2.07 -9.54 -5.87
N ALA A 45 1.42 -10.47 -5.17
CA ALA A 45 0.03 -10.25 -4.76
C ALA A 45 -0.03 -9.09 -3.74
N PRO A 46 -0.89 -8.07 -3.94
CA PRO A 46 -0.97 -6.94 -3.02
C PRO A 46 -1.31 -7.38 -1.59
N GLY A 47 -0.46 -7.01 -0.65
CA GLY A 47 -0.62 -7.34 0.76
C GLY A 47 0.10 -8.61 1.22
N ASP A 48 0.69 -9.37 0.31
CA ASP A 48 1.48 -10.55 0.67
C ASP A 48 2.87 -10.15 1.19
N ILE A 49 3.37 -10.96 2.10
CA ILE A 49 4.71 -10.82 2.70
C ILE A 49 5.35 -12.20 2.86
N SER A 50 6.63 -12.34 2.49
CA SER A 50 7.34 -13.61 2.66
C SER A 50 7.82 -13.79 4.11
N ALA A 51 8.21 -15.03 4.46
CA ALA A 51 8.76 -15.33 5.78
C ALA A 51 10.03 -14.51 6.06
N GLU A 52 10.93 -14.39 5.09
CA GLU A 52 12.16 -13.62 5.20
C GLU A 52 11.89 -12.12 5.38
N GLN A 53 10.87 -11.59 4.68
CA GLN A 53 10.43 -10.21 4.87
C GLN A 53 9.82 -10.01 6.26
N MET A 54 9.04 -10.98 6.77
CA MET A 54 8.48 -10.91 8.13
C MET A 54 9.57 -10.90 9.21
N GLU A 55 10.60 -11.72 9.06
CA GLU A 55 11.77 -11.73 9.97
C GLU A 55 12.49 -10.38 9.94
N LEU A 56 12.76 -9.83 8.73
CA LEU A 56 13.36 -8.50 8.60
C LEU A 56 12.50 -7.41 9.27
N VAL A 57 11.18 -7.45 9.08
CA VAL A 57 10.28 -6.46 9.68
C VAL A 57 10.27 -6.56 11.21
N ALA A 58 10.36 -7.78 11.75
CA ALA A 58 10.51 -7.99 13.20
C ALA A 58 11.81 -7.38 13.73
N ASP A 59 12.93 -7.64 13.04
CA ASP A 59 14.24 -7.04 13.40
C ASP A 59 14.21 -5.50 13.34
N LEU A 60 13.56 -4.93 12.30
CA LEU A 60 13.38 -3.48 12.17
C LEU A 60 12.51 -2.91 13.31
N ALA A 61 11.45 -3.63 13.70
CA ALA A 61 10.62 -3.22 14.82
C ALA A 61 11.40 -3.21 16.14
N ASP A 62 12.15 -4.26 16.42
CA ASP A 62 12.96 -4.38 17.63
C ASP A 62 14.04 -3.29 17.69
N GLN A 63 14.70 -3.03 16.56
CA GLN A 63 15.82 -2.07 16.53
C GLN A 63 15.36 -0.61 16.50
N TYR A 64 14.27 -0.28 15.77
CA TYR A 64 13.92 1.10 15.44
C TYR A 64 12.53 1.55 15.89
N SER A 65 11.64 0.63 16.33
CA SER A 65 10.23 0.95 16.69
C SER A 65 9.79 0.33 18.02
N PHE A 66 10.69 0.26 19.00
CA PHE A 66 10.43 -0.25 20.36
C PHE A 66 9.84 -1.67 20.41
N GLY A 67 10.14 -2.52 19.42
CA GLY A 67 9.57 -3.86 19.32
C GLY A 67 8.10 -3.87 18.92
N GLU A 68 7.56 -2.74 18.42
CA GLU A 68 6.16 -2.63 18.01
C GLU A 68 6.04 -2.45 16.49
N LEU A 69 5.16 -3.26 15.91
CA LEU A 69 4.67 -3.12 14.54
C LEU A 69 3.14 -3.24 14.51
N ARG A 70 2.51 -2.67 13.48
CA ARG A 70 1.06 -2.71 13.29
C ARG A 70 0.75 -3.12 11.87
N VAL A 71 -0.40 -3.79 11.68
CA VAL A 71 -0.98 -4.02 10.36
C VAL A 71 -2.00 -2.92 10.06
N SER A 72 -2.01 -2.42 8.82
CA SER A 72 -3.01 -1.46 8.39
C SER A 72 -4.16 -2.14 7.64
N HIS A 73 -5.33 -1.49 7.63
CA HIS A 73 -6.47 -1.93 6.82
C HIS A 73 -6.20 -1.80 5.30
N GLU A 74 -5.14 -1.11 4.92
CA GLU A 74 -4.65 -0.99 3.54
C GLU A 74 -3.68 -2.12 3.16
N GLN A 75 -3.61 -3.18 3.98
CA GLN A 75 -2.75 -4.33 3.75
C GLN A 75 -1.26 -3.96 3.67
N ASN A 76 -0.78 -3.15 4.60
CA ASN A 76 0.61 -2.78 4.78
C ASN A 76 1.04 -3.00 6.24
N ILE A 77 2.34 -2.89 6.51
CA ILE A 77 2.89 -2.94 7.87
C ILE A 77 3.37 -1.55 8.26
N ILE A 78 3.17 -1.17 9.52
CA ILE A 78 3.55 0.12 10.07
C ILE A 78 4.52 -0.08 11.23
N LEU A 79 5.70 0.54 11.15
CA LEU A 79 6.58 0.79 12.27
C LEU A 79 6.16 2.13 12.90
N ALA A 80 5.60 2.07 14.11
CA ALA A 80 4.86 3.22 14.65
C ALA A 80 5.75 4.37 15.12
N ASP A 81 6.97 4.08 15.58
CA ASP A 81 7.78 5.00 16.40
C ASP A 81 9.24 5.06 15.94
N VAL A 82 9.49 5.33 14.66
CA VAL A 82 10.85 5.41 14.10
C VAL A 82 11.42 6.82 14.29
N ARG A 83 12.64 6.92 14.85
CA ARG A 83 13.34 8.21 14.94
C ARG A 83 13.68 8.72 13.53
N LYS A 84 13.53 10.02 13.29
CA LYS A 84 13.87 10.62 11.99
C LYS A 84 15.35 10.43 11.62
N SER A 85 16.25 10.36 12.60
CA SER A 85 17.67 10.03 12.37
C SER A 85 17.90 8.64 11.79
N ASP A 86 16.97 7.71 12.02
CA ASP A 86 17.10 6.30 11.66
C ASP A 86 16.34 5.95 10.38
N LEU A 87 15.53 6.89 9.85
CA LEU A 87 14.68 6.67 8.66
C LEU A 87 15.47 6.20 7.44
N HIS A 88 16.69 6.72 7.23
CA HIS A 88 17.51 6.31 6.09
C HIS A 88 17.98 4.85 6.22
N ALA A 89 18.35 4.41 7.44
CA ALA A 89 18.74 3.02 7.69
C ALA A 89 17.54 2.07 7.49
N VAL A 90 16.37 2.43 8.01
CA VAL A 90 15.12 1.68 7.81
C VAL A 90 14.77 1.60 6.32
N TRP A 91 14.86 2.71 5.59
CA TRP A 91 14.61 2.74 4.15
C TRP A 91 15.54 1.83 3.36
N GLN A 92 16.86 1.86 3.65
CA GLN A 92 17.84 1.01 2.97
C GLN A 92 17.54 -0.48 3.18
N ALA A 93 17.26 -0.89 4.41
CA ALA A 93 16.89 -2.26 4.73
C ALA A 93 15.58 -2.69 4.04
N ALA A 94 14.53 -1.86 4.15
CA ALA A 94 13.25 -2.11 3.50
C ALA A 94 13.36 -2.16 1.97
N LYS A 95 14.19 -1.28 1.37
CA LYS A 95 14.47 -1.26 -0.08
C LYS A 95 15.12 -2.55 -0.55
N GLY A 96 16.09 -3.06 0.19
CA GLY A 96 16.74 -4.34 -0.10
C GLY A 96 15.79 -5.53 -0.10
N ALA A 97 14.70 -5.46 0.67
CA ALA A 97 13.67 -6.49 0.76
C ALA A 97 12.42 -6.23 -0.10
N GLY A 98 12.39 -5.17 -0.92
CA GLY A 98 11.23 -4.83 -1.75
C GLY A 98 10.05 -4.21 -0.99
N LEU A 99 10.25 -3.72 0.23
CA LEU A 99 9.22 -3.15 1.11
C LEU A 99 9.19 -1.61 1.12
N ALA A 100 10.03 -0.96 0.31
CA ALA A 100 10.16 0.49 0.28
C ALA A 100 9.64 1.13 -1.01
N THR A 101 8.63 0.55 -1.66
CA THR A 101 8.00 1.19 -2.80
C THR A 101 7.33 2.49 -2.36
N PRO A 102 7.65 3.66 -2.97
CA PRO A 102 7.10 4.95 -2.56
C PRO A 102 5.73 5.19 -3.20
N ASN A 103 4.76 4.33 -2.90
CA ASN A 103 3.46 4.33 -3.55
C ASN A 103 2.27 4.47 -2.60
N ILE A 104 2.49 4.69 -1.30
CA ILE A 104 1.39 4.82 -0.34
C ILE A 104 0.48 5.99 -0.75
N GLY A 105 -0.82 5.71 -0.86
CA GLY A 105 -1.84 6.64 -1.36
C GLY A 105 -1.87 6.82 -2.88
N LEU A 106 -0.96 6.23 -3.64
CA LEU A 106 -0.97 6.27 -5.11
C LEU A 106 -1.72 5.08 -5.70
N LEU A 107 -2.08 5.17 -6.97
CA LEU A 107 -2.90 4.18 -7.70
C LEU A 107 -2.41 2.73 -7.54
N THR A 108 -1.11 2.50 -7.43
CA THR A 108 -0.52 1.16 -7.26
C THR A 108 -0.48 0.66 -5.81
N ALA A 109 -0.90 1.47 -4.84
CA ALA A 109 -1.15 1.01 -3.47
C ALA A 109 -2.49 0.23 -3.36
N ILE A 110 -2.71 -0.68 -4.28
CA ILE A 110 -3.98 -1.39 -4.46
C ILE A 110 -4.36 -2.18 -3.20
N ILE A 111 -5.58 -1.97 -2.71
CA ILE A 111 -6.21 -2.89 -1.74
C ILE A 111 -6.89 -3.99 -2.55
N CYS A 112 -6.49 -5.24 -2.32
CA CYS A 112 -6.95 -6.38 -3.10
C CYS A 112 -7.26 -7.57 -2.20
N CYS A 113 -8.46 -8.10 -2.27
CA CYS A 113 -8.75 -9.38 -1.62
C CYS A 113 -8.11 -10.54 -2.42
N PRO A 114 -7.90 -11.73 -1.84
CA PRO A 114 -7.28 -12.85 -2.53
C PRO A 114 -8.09 -13.35 -3.76
N GLY A 115 -9.41 -13.10 -3.79
CA GLY A 115 -10.25 -13.50 -4.92
C GLY A 115 -10.26 -15.01 -5.18
N GLY A 116 -10.63 -15.40 -6.38
CA GLY A 116 -10.77 -16.80 -6.80
C GLY A 116 -9.47 -17.62 -6.84
N ASP A 117 -8.31 -16.99 -6.57
CA ASP A 117 -7.06 -17.74 -6.46
C ASP A 117 -6.93 -18.47 -5.12
N PHE A 118 -7.52 -17.91 -4.02
CA PHE A 118 -7.39 -18.46 -2.66
C PHE A 118 -8.69 -18.45 -1.84
N CYS A 119 -9.82 -18.06 -2.43
CA CYS A 119 -11.08 -17.93 -1.72
C CYS A 119 -12.22 -18.65 -2.47
N ASP A 120 -12.76 -19.72 -1.88
CA ASP A 120 -13.87 -20.50 -2.46
C ASP A 120 -15.19 -19.73 -2.55
N LEU A 121 -15.31 -18.58 -1.87
CA LEU A 121 -16.49 -17.72 -1.91
C LEU A 121 -16.42 -16.68 -3.04
N ALA A 122 -15.28 -16.55 -3.73
CA ALA A 122 -15.09 -15.52 -4.74
C ALA A 122 -15.81 -15.88 -6.05
N ASN A 123 -16.33 -14.84 -6.71
CA ASN A 123 -16.94 -14.95 -8.04
C ASN A 123 -15.91 -14.75 -9.17
N ALA A 124 -14.78 -14.09 -8.86
CA ALA A 124 -13.72 -13.79 -9.82
C ALA A 124 -12.36 -13.65 -9.15
N LYS A 125 -11.31 -13.75 -9.94
CA LYS A 125 -9.92 -13.57 -9.50
C LYS A 125 -9.60 -12.09 -9.33
N SER A 126 -8.96 -11.71 -8.23
CA SER A 126 -8.59 -10.32 -7.93
C SER A 126 -7.11 -10.03 -8.19
N ILE A 127 -6.23 -10.94 -7.80
CA ILE A 127 -4.77 -10.77 -7.89
C ILE A 127 -4.28 -10.56 -9.33
N PRO A 128 -4.72 -11.33 -10.34
CA PRO A 128 -4.31 -11.10 -11.72
C PRO A 128 -4.69 -9.72 -12.26
N ILE A 129 -5.86 -9.20 -11.84
CA ILE A 129 -6.31 -7.85 -12.21
C ILE A 129 -5.43 -6.79 -11.56
N ALA A 130 -5.13 -6.94 -10.26
CA ALA A 130 -4.23 -6.03 -9.56
C ALA A 130 -2.84 -5.99 -10.21
N ASN A 131 -2.26 -7.15 -10.52
CA ASN A 131 -0.95 -7.26 -11.16
C ASN A 131 -0.94 -6.65 -12.57
N ALA A 132 -2.01 -6.85 -13.35
CA ALA A 132 -2.13 -6.24 -14.67
C ALA A 132 -2.19 -4.70 -14.60
N ILE A 133 -2.91 -4.15 -13.61
CA ILE A 133 -2.97 -2.70 -13.38
C ILE A 133 -1.61 -2.18 -12.91
N GLN A 134 -0.95 -2.84 -11.96
CA GLN A 134 0.40 -2.45 -11.52
C GLN A 134 1.40 -2.42 -12.69
N ALA A 135 1.34 -3.40 -13.59
CA ALA A 135 2.21 -3.46 -14.75
C ALA A 135 1.98 -2.31 -15.76
N LEU A 136 0.76 -1.78 -15.85
CA LEU A 136 0.44 -0.62 -16.68
C LEU A 136 0.90 0.71 -16.06
N PHE A 137 1.05 0.76 -14.74
CA PHE A 137 1.36 1.96 -13.98
C PHE A 137 2.66 1.83 -13.17
N ASP A 138 3.70 1.23 -13.75
CA ASP A 138 5.00 1.05 -13.10
C ASP A 138 5.88 2.32 -13.09
N ASN A 139 5.50 3.35 -13.84
CA ASN A 139 6.22 4.62 -13.91
C ASN A 139 5.88 5.52 -12.71
N LEU A 140 6.81 5.62 -11.76
CA LEU A 140 6.64 6.44 -10.56
C LEU A 140 6.44 7.92 -10.85
N ASP A 141 7.10 8.51 -11.85
CA ASP A 141 6.92 9.92 -12.18
C ASP A 141 5.47 10.18 -12.62
N TYR A 142 4.90 9.28 -13.42
CA TYR A 142 3.52 9.35 -13.84
C TYR A 142 2.53 9.16 -12.67
N LEU A 143 2.83 8.24 -11.73
CA LEU A 143 2.00 8.05 -10.53
C LEU A 143 1.98 9.29 -9.64
N PHE A 144 3.12 9.95 -9.48
CA PHE A 144 3.22 11.20 -8.72
C PHE A 144 2.47 12.34 -9.41
N ASP A 145 2.48 12.42 -10.74
CA ASP A 145 1.72 13.41 -11.51
C ASP A 145 0.21 13.22 -11.40
N ILE A 146 -0.27 11.98 -11.39
CA ILE A 146 -1.70 11.65 -11.19
C ILE A 146 -2.15 12.03 -9.77
N GLY A 147 -1.26 11.84 -8.78
CA GLY A 147 -1.56 12.07 -7.37
C GLY A 147 -2.31 10.93 -6.70
N GLU A 148 -3.02 11.24 -5.62
CA GLU A 148 -3.66 10.26 -4.73
C GLU A 148 -4.92 9.66 -5.37
N ILE A 149 -4.89 8.34 -5.57
CA ILE A 149 -6.03 7.54 -6.04
C ILE A 149 -6.06 6.21 -5.30
N ASP A 150 -7.15 5.96 -4.59
CA ASP A 150 -7.43 4.67 -3.96
C ASP A 150 -8.07 3.73 -4.98
N LEU A 151 -7.42 2.61 -5.27
CA LEU A 151 -7.96 1.54 -6.10
C LEU A 151 -8.16 0.29 -5.25
N ASN A 152 -9.41 -0.16 -5.18
CA ASN A 152 -9.83 -1.26 -4.34
C ASN A 152 -10.48 -2.38 -5.15
N ILE A 153 -10.05 -3.62 -4.95
CA ILE A 153 -10.51 -4.78 -5.72
C ILE A 153 -11.08 -5.85 -4.79
N SER A 154 -12.30 -6.29 -5.07
CA SER A 154 -12.95 -7.40 -4.38
C SER A 154 -13.39 -8.46 -5.38
N GLY A 155 -13.12 -9.74 -5.09
CA GLY A 155 -13.48 -10.87 -5.93
C GLY A 155 -14.94 -11.31 -5.83
N CYS A 156 -15.73 -10.73 -4.89
CA CYS A 156 -17.16 -11.01 -4.73
C CYS A 156 -17.87 -9.94 -3.91
N MET A 157 -19.20 -10.05 -3.78
CA MET A 157 -20.07 -9.13 -3.06
C MET A 157 -19.77 -8.98 -1.55
N ASN A 158 -18.97 -9.88 -0.95
CA ASN A 158 -18.53 -9.75 0.44
C ASN A 158 -17.61 -8.54 0.65
N ALA A 159 -17.11 -7.95 -0.43
CA ALA A 159 -16.41 -6.66 -0.43
C ALA A 159 -15.17 -6.59 0.49
N CYS A 160 -14.44 -7.69 0.65
CA CYS A 160 -13.26 -7.77 1.52
C CYS A 160 -12.15 -6.77 1.14
N GLY A 161 -12.08 -6.35 -0.13
CA GLY A 161 -11.20 -5.29 -0.60
C GLY A 161 -11.81 -3.89 -0.51
N HIS A 162 -13.01 -3.73 0.09
CA HIS A 162 -13.69 -2.44 0.26
C HIS A 162 -13.88 -1.65 -1.05
N HIS A 163 -14.12 -2.33 -2.17
CA HIS A 163 -14.19 -1.74 -3.52
C HIS A 163 -15.14 -0.55 -3.62
N HIS A 164 -16.23 -0.57 -2.87
CA HIS A 164 -17.28 0.46 -2.96
C HIS A 164 -16.90 1.82 -2.35
N VAL A 165 -15.81 1.91 -1.58
CA VAL A 165 -15.30 3.17 -1.02
C VAL A 165 -13.97 3.63 -1.63
N GLY A 166 -13.38 2.86 -2.55
CA GLY A 166 -12.24 3.32 -3.34
C GLY A 166 -12.63 4.43 -4.32
N HIS A 167 -11.71 5.33 -4.64
CA HIS A 167 -11.91 6.28 -5.76
C HIS A 167 -12.24 5.53 -7.05
N ILE A 168 -11.57 4.38 -7.25
CA ILE A 168 -11.88 3.37 -8.25
C ILE A 168 -12.13 2.06 -7.52
N GLY A 169 -13.28 1.46 -7.73
CA GLY A 169 -13.62 0.15 -7.17
C GLY A 169 -13.83 -0.87 -8.27
N VAL A 170 -13.31 -2.08 -8.06
CA VAL A 170 -13.50 -3.22 -8.96
C VAL A 170 -14.13 -4.36 -8.18
N LEU A 171 -15.26 -4.86 -8.64
CA LEU A 171 -15.98 -5.98 -8.06
C LEU A 171 -16.05 -7.15 -9.03
N GLY A 172 -15.52 -8.30 -8.59
CA GLY A 172 -15.72 -9.56 -9.32
C GLY A 172 -17.17 -10.04 -9.23
N VAL A 173 -17.75 -10.33 -10.37
CA VAL A 173 -19.10 -10.88 -10.50
C VAL A 173 -19.07 -12.09 -11.42
N ASP A 174 -19.92 -13.07 -11.14
CA ASP A 174 -20.15 -14.21 -12.03
C ASP A 174 -21.37 -13.91 -12.91
N LYS A 175 -21.26 -14.20 -14.20
CA LYS A 175 -22.39 -14.16 -15.12
C LYS A 175 -22.26 -15.30 -16.12
N ASN A 176 -23.13 -16.29 -16.01
CA ASN A 176 -23.14 -17.47 -16.86
C ASN A 176 -21.81 -18.25 -16.82
N GLU A 177 -21.29 -18.50 -15.64
CA GLU A 177 -20.04 -19.23 -15.40
C GLU A 177 -18.79 -18.54 -15.99
N ALA A 178 -18.88 -17.24 -16.25
CA ALA A 178 -17.76 -16.43 -16.70
C ALA A 178 -17.48 -15.28 -15.73
N GLU A 179 -16.19 -14.99 -15.53
CA GLU A 179 -15.74 -13.89 -14.68
C GLU A 179 -15.95 -12.55 -15.38
N PHE A 180 -16.63 -11.63 -14.71
CA PHE A 180 -16.78 -10.24 -15.11
C PHE A 180 -16.37 -9.33 -13.97
N TYR A 181 -16.09 -8.07 -14.29
CA TYR A 181 -15.71 -7.08 -13.31
C TYR A 181 -16.55 -5.84 -13.43
N GLN A 182 -17.30 -5.52 -12.37
CA GLN A 182 -18.06 -4.30 -12.27
C GLN A 182 -17.15 -3.19 -11.76
N VAL A 183 -17.18 -2.03 -12.41
CA VAL A 183 -16.37 -0.87 -12.03
C VAL A 183 -17.23 0.20 -11.37
N THR A 184 -16.75 0.75 -10.26
CA THR A 184 -17.34 1.91 -9.58
C THR A 184 -16.34 3.06 -9.54
N LEU A 185 -16.83 4.30 -9.62
CA LEU A 185 -16.04 5.51 -9.48
C LEU A 185 -16.61 6.47 -8.44
N GLY A 186 -15.74 7.25 -7.80
CA GLY A 186 -16.11 8.35 -6.91
C GLY A 186 -16.44 7.92 -5.49
N GLY A 187 -15.99 6.74 -5.06
CA GLY A 187 -15.94 6.38 -3.65
C GLY A 187 -14.97 7.27 -2.87
N ARG A 188 -15.06 7.24 -1.57
CA ARG A 188 -14.14 7.91 -0.63
C ARG A 188 -14.14 7.19 0.70
N GLN A 189 -12.95 7.02 1.26
CA GLN A 189 -12.73 6.49 2.61
C GLN A 189 -12.68 7.63 3.64
N GLY A 190 -12.70 7.28 4.93
CA GLY A 190 -12.52 8.22 6.04
C GLY A 190 -13.82 8.84 6.56
N TYR A 191 -13.72 10.02 7.20
CA TYR A 191 -14.85 10.68 7.86
C TYR A 191 -15.96 11.12 6.89
N ASP A 192 -15.59 11.48 5.66
CA ASP A 192 -16.53 11.85 4.60
C ASP A 192 -16.77 10.70 3.61
N ALA A 193 -16.85 9.48 4.14
CA ALA A 193 -17.01 8.27 3.34
C ALA A 193 -18.18 8.35 2.36
N LYS A 194 -17.96 7.92 1.13
CA LYS A 194 -18.98 7.85 0.08
C LYS A 194 -18.86 6.54 -0.68
N LEU A 195 -19.99 6.01 -1.11
CA LEU A 195 -20.02 4.88 -2.03
C LEU A 195 -19.79 5.37 -3.46
N GLY A 196 -18.97 4.64 -4.19
CA GLY A 196 -18.80 4.85 -5.63
C GLY A 196 -20.07 4.52 -6.41
N LYS A 197 -20.18 5.09 -7.60
CA LYS A 197 -21.26 4.79 -8.56
C LYS A 197 -20.80 3.77 -9.58
N VAL A 198 -21.62 2.78 -9.83
CA VAL A 198 -21.39 1.78 -10.89
C VAL A 198 -21.40 2.47 -12.25
N ILE A 199 -20.39 2.18 -13.06
CA ILE A 199 -20.25 2.72 -14.43
C ILE A 199 -20.15 1.63 -15.50
N GLY A 200 -19.93 0.38 -15.13
CA GLY A 200 -19.81 -0.76 -16.03
C GLY A 200 -19.65 -2.08 -15.28
#